data_6e341fa580fdeb7d641012bdb51e620d
#
_entry.id   6e341fa580fdeb7d641012bdb51e620d
#
_cell.length_a   1.000
_cell.length_b   1.000
_cell.length_c   1.000
_cell.angle_alpha   90.00
_cell.angle_beta   90.00
_cell.angle_gamma   90.00
#
_symmetry.space_group_name_H-M   'P 1'
#
loop_
_entity.id
_entity.type
_entity.pdbx_description
1 polymer ?
#
loop_
_entity_poly.entity_id
_entity_poly.type
_entity_poly.pdbx_seq_one_letter_code
_entity_poly.pdbx_strand_id
1 'polypeptide(L)'
;MKVKFLADAILRLSDNRLTSTFYGDAENKDIVTFAPLEHAGAGHIAFLAQSKWRDAALASCADVLVVTEADATAMYGKNPTRALVVTQNPYAWFAWALQVMLKLIKGKEGGFISERAYVSEKATVAPSARIDPMAVVEAGAHIGERSHIFPGAYVGENASVGDDTIVYANASIYHGCKIGSRVIIHSGAVIGADGFGFAPFMGEWVKIPQVGAVRIEDDAEIGANTTVDRGALEDTVVGRGTKLDNQIQLGHNVHVGEHTVMAACTGVAGSTHIGSHCMVGGASCINGHIRIPDGVQIGPSTNIRRWQEGAKAMMGVFPAQERVAAERTIVLVQRLSRMREELKALTEKVRELSDSH
;
A
#
# COMPACT_ATOMS: atom_id res chain seq x y z
N MET A 1 -18.17 -17.68 -16.98
CA MET A 1 -18.82 -17.27 -15.69
C MET A 1 -19.77 -16.13 -15.98
N LYS A 2 -21.00 -16.16 -15.45
CA LYS A 2 -22.00 -15.11 -15.70
C LYS A 2 -21.60 -13.78 -15.04
N VAL A 3 -21.80 -12.68 -15.75
CA VAL A 3 -21.56 -11.31 -15.22
C VAL A 3 -22.42 -11.03 -14.00
N LYS A 4 -23.69 -11.50 -14.00
CA LYS A 4 -24.57 -11.39 -12.84
C LYS A 4 -23.96 -12.00 -11.58
N PHE A 5 -23.38 -13.20 -11.69
CA PHE A 5 -22.73 -13.85 -10.56
C PHE A 5 -21.60 -12.99 -9.96
N LEU A 6 -20.77 -12.34 -10.82
CA LEU A 6 -19.74 -11.42 -10.37
C LEU A 6 -20.35 -10.21 -9.65
N ALA A 7 -21.37 -9.59 -10.25
CA ALA A 7 -22.04 -8.42 -9.67
C ALA A 7 -22.68 -8.74 -8.30
N ASP A 8 -23.33 -9.89 -8.17
CA ASP A 8 -23.92 -10.33 -6.89
C ASP A 8 -22.86 -10.64 -5.83
N ALA A 9 -21.70 -11.19 -6.25
CA ALA A 9 -20.57 -11.41 -5.35
C ALA A 9 -19.96 -10.08 -4.88
N ILE A 10 -19.77 -9.13 -5.79
CA ILE A 10 -19.23 -7.79 -5.50
C ILE A 10 -20.18 -7.01 -4.58
N LEU A 11 -21.48 -7.08 -4.80
CA LEU A 11 -22.47 -6.44 -3.95
C LEU A 11 -22.32 -6.92 -2.48
N ARG A 12 -22.18 -8.23 -2.28
CA ARG A 12 -21.93 -8.81 -0.94
C ARG A 12 -20.58 -8.38 -0.36
N LEU A 13 -19.50 -8.44 -1.17
CA LEU A 13 -18.15 -8.08 -0.71
C LEU A 13 -18.00 -6.59 -0.38
N SER A 14 -18.80 -5.74 -0.99
CA SER A 14 -18.82 -4.29 -0.74
C SER A 14 -19.82 -3.88 0.33
N ASP A 15 -20.39 -4.80 1.12
CA ASP A 15 -21.46 -4.54 2.08
C ASP A 15 -22.62 -3.75 1.45
N ASN A 16 -23.05 -4.15 0.28
CA ASN A 16 -24.10 -3.51 -0.54
C ASN A 16 -23.79 -2.06 -0.98
N ARG A 17 -22.55 -1.63 -0.93
CA ARG A 17 -22.16 -0.25 -1.31
C ARG A 17 -21.86 -0.08 -2.80
N LEU A 18 -21.42 -1.12 -3.52
CA LEU A 18 -21.13 -1.06 -4.95
C LEU A 18 -22.19 -1.80 -5.73
N THR A 19 -23.14 -1.07 -6.28
CA THR A 19 -24.26 -1.61 -7.07
C THR A 19 -23.89 -1.74 -8.55
N SER A 20 -24.63 -2.58 -9.26
CA SER A 20 -24.51 -2.82 -10.71
C SER A 20 -25.86 -2.71 -11.39
N THR A 21 -25.96 -1.90 -12.43
CA THR A 21 -27.11 -1.86 -13.33
C THR A 21 -26.68 -2.44 -14.68
N PHE A 22 -27.54 -3.25 -15.29
CA PHE A 22 -27.22 -3.93 -16.54
C PHE A 22 -27.98 -3.30 -17.70
N TYR A 23 -27.29 -3.10 -18.83
CA TYR A 23 -27.87 -2.72 -20.11
C TYR A 23 -27.53 -3.74 -21.19
N GLY A 24 -28.34 -3.78 -22.26
CA GLY A 24 -28.25 -4.83 -23.24
C GLY A 24 -28.41 -6.21 -22.60
N ASP A 25 -27.68 -7.19 -23.05
CA ASP A 25 -27.69 -8.56 -22.48
C ASP A 25 -26.49 -8.80 -21.52
N ALA A 26 -25.99 -7.76 -20.86
CA ALA A 26 -24.79 -7.87 -20.00
C ALA A 26 -24.96 -8.88 -18.86
N GLU A 27 -26.14 -8.92 -18.26
CA GLU A 27 -26.45 -9.80 -17.12
C GLU A 27 -26.20 -11.29 -17.43
N ASN A 28 -26.55 -11.71 -18.66
CA ASN A 28 -26.49 -13.11 -19.11
C ASN A 28 -25.21 -13.50 -19.85
N LYS A 29 -24.31 -12.53 -20.09
CA LYS A 29 -23.03 -12.81 -20.77
C LYS A 29 -22.13 -13.72 -19.92
N ASP A 30 -21.52 -14.68 -20.62
CA ASP A 30 -20.48 -15.52 -20.04
C ASP A 30 -19.12 -14.93 -20.32
N ILE A 31 -18.41 -14.65 -19.25
CA ILE A 31 -17.07 -14.05 -19.29
C ILE A 31 -16.01 -15.10 -18.94
N VAL A 32 -14.95 -15.10 -19.73
CA VAL A 32 -13.78 -15.94 -19.55
C VAL A 32 -12.70 -15.20 -18.74
N THR A 33 -12.42 -13.93 -19.10
CA THR A 33 -11.37 -13.14 -18.46
C THR A 33 -11.59 -11.62 -18.63
N PHE A 34 -10.72 -10.85 -18.00
CA PHE A 34 -10.59 -9.40 -18.21
C PHE A 34 -9.52 -9.10 -19.26
N ALA A 35 -9.72 -8.03 -20.02
CA ALA A 35 -8.71 -7.53 -20.95
C ALA A 35 -8.71 -5.99 -21.00
N PRO A 36 -7.57 -5.36 -21.35
CA PRO A 36 -7.52 -3.94 -21.67
C PRO A 36 -8.48 -3.60 -22.81
N LEU A 37 -8.97 -2.36 -22.86
CA LEU A 37 -9.94 -1.90 -23.87
C LEU A 37 -9.52 -2.24 -25.31
N GLU A 38 -8.23 -2.04 -25.63
CA GLU A 38 -7.66 -2.23 -26.96
C GLU A 38 -7.47 -3.70 -27.36
N HIS A 39 -7.45 -4.61 -26.39
CA HIS A 39 -7.15 -6.03 -26.60
C HIS A 39 -8.32 -6.95 -26.25
N ALA A 40 -9.45 -6.36 -25.86
CA ALA A 40 -10.62 -7.12 -25.49
C ALA A 40 -11.35 -7.67 -26.72
N GLY A 41 -11.88 -8.88 -26.61
CA GLY A 41 -12.63 -9.59 -27.63
C GLY A 41 -13.76 -10.41 -27.02
N ALA A 42 -14.19 -11.44 -27.74
CA ALA A 42 -15.27 -12.34 -27.31
C ALA A 42 -14.92 -13.04 -25.98
N GLY A 43 -15.87 -13.07 -25.04
CA GLY A 43 -15.68 -13.61 -23.69
C GLY A 43 -14.90 -12.70 -22.76
N HIS A 44 -14.51 -11.51 -23.19
CA HIS A 44 -13.78 -10.57 -22.36
C HIS A 44 -14.70 -9.49 -21.77
N ILE A 45 -14.38 -9.08 -20.55
CA ILE A 45 -14.92 -7.88 -19.92
C ILE A 45 -13.80 -6.83 -19.82
N ALA A 46 -14.10 -5.60 -20.17
CA ALA A 46 -13.20 -4.46 -20.00
C ALA A 46 -13.88 -3.37 -19.18
N PHE A 47 -13.11 -2.44 -18.63
CA PHE A 47 -13.64 -1.35 -17.81
C PHE A 47 -13.06 0.00 -18.21
N LEU A 48 -13.86 1.05 -18.03
CA LEU A 48 -13.48 2.43 -18.26
C LEU A 48 -13.24 3.12 -16.90
N ALA A 49 -11.97 3.25 -16.51
CA ALA A 49 -11.61 3.91 -15.25
C ALA A 49 -11.64 5.44 -15.32
N GLN A 50 -11.40 6.02 -16.49
CA GLN A 50 -11.30 7.47 -16.69
C GLN A 50 -11.97 7.88 -18.00
N SER A 51 -12.79 8.93 -17.96
CA SER A 51 -13.58 9.40 -19.08
C SER A 51 -12.76 9.84 -20.32
N LYS A 52 -11.49 10.15 -20.14
CA LYS A 52 -10.57 10.47 -21.28
C LYS A 52 -10.35 9.30 -22.24
N TRP A 53 -10.66 8.05 -21.83
CA TRP A 53 -10.51 6.83 -22.64
C TRP A 53 -11.83 6.37 -23.25
N ARG A 54 -12.86 7.24 -23.38
CA ARG A 54 -14.16 6.90 -23.99
C ARG A 54 -14.01 6.39 -25.43
N ASP A 55 -13.15 7.02 -26.22
CA ASP A 55 -12.92 6.61 -27.62
C ASP A 55 -12.38 5.19 -27.70
N ALA A 56 -11.43 4.82 -26.84
CA ALA A 56 -10.95 3.44 -26.74
C ALA A 56 -12.05 2.48 -26.27
N ALA A 57 -12.92 2.89 -25.37
CA ALA A 57 -14.05 2.09 -24.90
C ALA A 57 -15.11 1.89 -25.99
N LEU A 58 -15.37 2.91 -26.83
CA LEU A 58 -16.26 2.80 -27.98
C LEU A 58 -15.73 1.85 -29.06
N ALA A 59 -14.41 1.88 -29.31
CA ALA A 59 -13.72 1.03 -30.27
C ALA A 59 -13.49 -0.40 -29.75
N SER A 60 -13.65 -0.65 -28.46
CA SER A 60 -13.36 -1.94 -27.82
C SER A 60 -14.33 -3.03 -28.29
N CYS A 61 -13.79 -4.22 -28.60
CA CYS A 61 -14.55 -5.43 -28.94
C CYS A 61 -14.91 -6.29 -27.71
N ALA A 62 -14.77 -5.78 -26.48
CA ALA A 62 -15.17 -6.49 -25.27
C ALA A 62 -16.64 -6.91 -25.34
N ASP A 63 -16.97 -8.12 -24.89
CA ASP A 63 -18.37 -8.56 -24.79
C ASP A 63 -19.17 -7.72 -23.80
N VAL A 64 -18.51 -7.26 -22.74
CA VAL A 64 -19.12 -6.40 -21.71
C VAL A 64 -18.17 -5.27 -21.33
N LEU A 65 -18.68 -4.05 -21.19
CA LEU A 65 -17.96 -2.92 -20.65
C LEU A 65 -18.51 -2.54 -19.27
N VAL A 66 -17.60 -2.27 -18.32
CA VAL A 66 -17.93 -1.71 -16.99
C VAL A 66 -17.63 -0.22 -17.02
N VAL A 67 -18.65 0.60 -16.79
CA VAL A 67 -18.59 2.05 -16.95
C VAL A 67 -19.35 2.79 -15.83
N THR A 68 -19.15 4.11 -15.72
CA THR A 68 -20.03 4.95 -14.90
C THR A 68 -21.31 5.30 -15.67
N GLU A 69 -22.37 5.73 -14.96
CA GLU A 69 -23.62 6.21 -15.58
C GLU A 69 -23.36 7.41 -16.51
N ALA A 70 -22.50 8.32 -16.11
CA ALA A 70 -22.14 9.47 -16.92
C ALA A 70 -21.44 9.06 -18.23
N ASP A 71 -20.54 8.09 -18.18
CA ASP A 71 -19.83 7.59 -19.36
C ASP A 71 -20.77 6.76 -20.26
N ALA A 72 -21.63 5.93 -19.68
CA ALA A 72 -22.64 5.18 -20.44
C ALA A 72 -23.55 6.12 -21.24
N THR A 73 -24.08 7.14 -20.58
CA THR A 73 -24.95 8.15 -21.21
C THR A 73 -24.22 8.93 -22.31
N ALA A 74 -22.97 9.35 -22.06
CA ALA A 74 -22.18 10.11 -23.01
C ALA A 74 -21.82 9.29 -24.27
N MET A 75 -21.57 7.99 -24.13
CA MET A 75 -21.16 7.10 -25.24
C MET A 75 -22.36 6.53 -26.02
N TYR A 76 -23.45 6.19 -25.34
CA TYR A 76 -24.53 5.37 -25.91
C TYR A 76 -25.93 5.99 -25.72
N GLY A 77 -26.06 7.17 -25.13
CA GLY A 77 -27.35 7.77 -24.81
C GLY A 77 -28.05 7.11 -23.62
N LYS A 78 -29.35 7.40 -23.46
CA LYS A 78 -30.12 6.98 -22.30
C LYS A 78 -30.52 5.49 -22.29
N ASN A 79 -30.52 4.83 -23.43
CA ASN A 79 -30.95 3.43 -23.58
C ASN A 79 -29.90 2.63 -24.40
N PRO A 80 -28.77 2.27 -23.79
CA PRO A 80 -27.72 1.53 -24.47
C PRO A 80 -28.20 0.13 -24.90
N THR A 81 -27.92 -0.25 -26.15
CA THR A 81 -28.12 -1.60 -26.63
C THR A 81 -26.88 -2.48 -26.41
N ARG A 82 -25.71 -1.86 -26.21
CA ARG A 82 -24.48 -2.56 -25.89
C ARG A 82 -24.55 -3.17 -24.47
N ALA A 83 -23.95 -4.35 -24.32
CA ALA A 83 -23.85 -4.98 -23.02
C ALA A 83 -22.92 -4.17 -22.07
N LEU A 84 -23.53 -3.51 -21.09
CA LEU A 84 -22.83 -2.68 -20.10
C LEU A 84 -23.18 -3.11 -18.67
N VAL A 85 -22.17 -3.03 -17.81
CA VAL A 85 -22.35 -2.96 -16.35
C VAL A 85 -22.10 -1.53 -15.93
N VAL A 86 -23.13 -0.87 -15.44
CA VAL A 86 -23.03 0.50 -14.93
C VAL A 86 -22.91 0.47 -13.42
N THR A 87 -21.89 1.14 -12.91
CA THR A 87 -21.57 1.17 -11.48
C THR A 87 -20.96 2.52 -11.08
N GLN A 88 -20.97 2.83 -9.79
CA GLN A 88 -20.41 4.08 -9.25
C GLN A 88 -18.88 4.15 -9.41
N ASN A 89 -18.20 3.00 -9.35
CA ASN A 89 -16.74 2.91 -9.45
C ASN A 89 -16.31 1.67 -10.27
N PRO A 90 -16.14 1.82 -11.59
CA PRO A 90 -15.72 0.71 -12.46
C PRO A 90 -14.39 0.08 -12.08
N TYR A 91 -13.45 0.86 -11.53
CA TYR A 91 -12.14 0.37 -11.13
C TYR A 91 -12.22 -0.51 -9.88
N ALA A 92 -12.99 -0.11 -8.88
CA ALA A 92 -13.25 -0.94 -7.70
C ALA A 92 -14.04 -2.23 -8.09
N TRP A 93 -15.02 -2.11 -8.99
CA TRP A 93 -15.77 -3.24 -9.49
C TRP A 93 -14.84 -4.27 -10.16
N PHE A 94 -13.94 -3.80 -11.01
CA PHE A 94 -12.92 -4.64 -11.65
C PHE A 94 -12.03 -5.35 -10.61
N ALA A 95 -11.53 -4.62 -9.61
CA ALA A 95 -10.67 -5.19 -8.58
C ALA A 95 -11.34 -6.35 -7.83
N TRP A 96 -12.58 -6.17 -7.37
CA TRP A 96 -13.33 -7.23 -6.70
C TRP A 96 -13.71 -8.38 -7.64
N ALA A 97 -14.11 -8.08 -8.88
CA ALA A 97 -14.45 -9.13 -9.84
C ALA A 97 -13.24 -10.03 -10.12
N LEU A 98 -12.06 -9.45 -10.26
CA LEU A 98 -10.82 -10.21 -10.47
C LEU A 98 -10.48 -11.07 -9.24
N GLN A 99 -10.64 -10.55 -8.03
CA GLN A 99 -10.47 -11.33 -6.79
C GLN A 99 -11.43 -12.52 -6.72
N VAL A 100 -12.71 -12.33 -7.08
CA VAL A 100 -13.71 -13.41 -7.13
C VAL A 100 -13.29 -14.48 -8.14
N MET A 101 -12.86 -14.07 -9.34
CA MET A 101 -12.41 -15.00 -10.37
C MET A 101 -11.20 -15.81 -9.91
N LEU A 102 -10.19 -15.16 -9.37
CA LEU A 102 -8.97 -15.83 -8.88
C LEU A 102 -9.27 -16.80 -7.74
N LYS A 103 -10.17 -16.44 -6.83
CA LYS A 103 -10.60 -17.33 -5.74
C LYS A 103 -11.31 -18.59 -6.25
N LEU A 104 -12.09 -18.46 -7.32
CA LEU A 104 -12.76 -19.60 -7.94
C LEU A 104 -11.77 -20.52 -8.70
N ILE A 105 -10.78 -19.93 -9.36
CA ILE A 105 -9.73 -20.69 -10.10
C ILE A 105 -8.84 -21.46 -9.12
N LYS A 106 -8.44 -20.84 -8.01
CA LYS A 106 -7.61 -21.50 -6.98
C LYS A 106 -8.32 -22.65 -6.28
N GLY A 107 -9.65 -22.66 -6.25
CA GLY A 107 -10.42 -23.68 -5.54
C GLY A 107 -10.27 -23.60 -4.02
N LYS A 108 -10.83 -24.59 -3.32
CA LYS A 108 -10.59 -24.81 -1.88
C LYS A 108 -9.37 -25.70 -1.73
N GLU A 109 -8.21 -25.13 -1.48
CA GLU A 109 -7.05 -25.90 -1.04
C GLU A 109 -7.31 -26.35 0.43
N GLY A 110 -7.17 -27.64 0.69
CA GLY A 110 -7.21 -28.18 2.07
C GLY A 110 -5.94 -27.81 2.82
N GLY A 111 -5.99 -27.94 4.15
CA GLY A 111 -4.80 -27.78 4.98
C GLY A 111 -3.70 -28.76 4.58
N PHE A 112 -2.46 -28.31 4.64
CA PHE A 112 -1.30 -29.10 4.28
C PHE A 112 -0.07 -28.64 5.07
N ILE A 113 0.63 -29.57 5.69
CA ILE A 113 1.93 -29.31 6.30
C ILE A 113 2.95 -30.19 5.59
N SER A 114 3.92 -29.57 4.94
CA SER A 114 5.00 -30.30 4.25
C SER A 114 5.88 -31.06 5.24
N GLU A 115 6.24 -32.29 4.93
CA GLU A 115 7.24 -33.05 5.68
C GLU A 115 8.62 -32.37 5.69
N ARG A 116 8.89 -31.47 4.77
CA ARG A 116 10.12 -30.66 4.67
C ARG A 116 10.00 -29.30 5.35
N ALA A 117 8.89 -28.97 5.99
CA ALA A 117 8.76 -27.82 6.86
C ALA A 117 9.23 -28.18 8.27
N TYR A 118 9.76 -27.19 8.99
CA TYR A 118 9.95 -27.31 10.42
C TYR A 118 8.76 -26.66 11.13
N VAL A 119 8.01 -27.43 11.87
CA VAL A 119 6.93 -26.93 12.73
C VAL A 119 7.17 -27.47 14.13
N SER A 120 7.41 -26.57 15.08
CA SER A 120 7.62 -26.94 16.48
C SER A 120 6.40 -27.68 17.04
N GLU A 121 6.63 -28.71 17.84
CA GLU A 121 5.56 -29.43 18.56
C GLU A 121 4.75 -28.51 19.51
N LYS A 122 5.34 -27.38 19.92
CA LYS A 122 4.69 -26.37 20.75
C LYS A 122 3.96 -25.29 19.93
N ALA A 123 4.02 -25.34 18.61
CA ALA A 123 3.25 -24.45 17.76
C ALA A 123 1.81 -24.94 17.62
N THR A 124 0.90 -23.99 17.39
CA THR A 124 -0.50 -24.26 17.08
C THR A 124 -0.79 -23.90 15.64
N VAL A 125 -1.10 -24.88 14.80
CA VAL A 125 -1.41 -24.67 13.38
C VAL A 125 -2.84 -25.13 13.14
N ALA A 126 -3.67 -24.23 12.61
CA ALA A 126 -5.07 -24.55 12.28
C ALA A 126 -5.14 -25.67 11.21
N PRO A 127 -6.13 -26.58 11.30
CA PRO A 127 -6.23 -27.73 10.38
C PRO A 127 -6.35 -27.37 8.91
N SER A 128 -6.86 -26.18 8.58
CA SER A 128 -6.99 -25.68 7.21
C SER A 128 -5.80 -24.83 6.75
N ALA A 129 -4.81 -24.58 7.61
CA ALA A 129 -3.63 -23.82 7.23
C ALA A 129 -2.69 -24.64 6.32
N ARG A 130 -1.93 -23.94 5.51
CA ARG A 130 -0.94 -24.55 4.61
C ARG A 130 0.47 -24.09 4.97
N ILE A 131 1.36 -25.04 5.19
CA ILE A 131 2.79 -24.81 5.48
C ILE A 131 3.61 -25.49 4.40
N ASP A 132 4.25 -24.71 3.55
CA ASP A 132 5.00 -25.22 2.41
C ASP A 132 6.42 -25.72 2.80
N PRO A 133 7.13 -26.44 1.90
CA PRO A 133 8.48 -26.94 2.18
C PRO A 133 9.45 -25.84 2.62
N MET A 134 10.34 -26.16 3.55
CA MET A 134 11.38 -25.26 4.08
C MET A 134 10.85 -24.05 4.87
N ALA A 135 9.55 -23.93 5.09
CA ALA A 135 9.02 -22.96 6.04
C ALA A 135 9.35 -23.37 7.48
N VAL A 136 9.54 -22.39 8.35
CA VAL A 136 9.87 -22.59 9.78
C VAL A 136 8.79 -21.94 10.63
N VAL A 137 8.21 -22.71 11.55
CA VAL A 137 7.22 -22.23 12.54
C VAL A 137 7.72 -22.62 13.93
N GLU A 138 8.14 -21.64 14.71
CA GLU A 138 8.80 -21.82 15.99
C GLU A 138 7.83 -22.11 17.16
N ALA A 139 8.40 -22.38 18.33
CA ALA A 139 7.67 -22.72 19.55
C ALA A 139 6.68 -21.63 19.97
N GLY A 140 5.46 -22.01 20.36
CA GLY A 140 4.42 -21.09 20.79
C GLY A 140 3.83 -20.24 19.66
N ALA A 141 4.31 -20.38 18.42
CA ALA A 141 3.72 -19.67 17.29
C ALA A 141 2.30 -20.20 17.00
N HIS A 142 1.43 -19.31 16.52
CA HIS A 142 0.06 -19.62 16.16
C HIS A 142 -0.21 -19.26 14.69
N ILE A 143 -0.74 -20.23 13.91
CA ILE A 143 -1.13 -20.03 12.50
C ILE A 143 -2.63 -20.27 12.38
N GLY A 144 -3.36 -19.24 11.97
CA GLY A 144 -4.82 -19.22 11.81
C GLY A 144 -5.32 -20.03 10.61
N GLU A 145 -6.66 -20.15 10.54
CA GLU A 145 -7.36 -20.92 9.52
C GLU A 145 -7.08 -20.38 8.10
N ARG A 146 -6.92 -21.30 7.13
CA ARG A 146 -6.71 -21.00 5.70
C ARG A 146 -5.50 -20.12 5.40
N SER A 147 -4.64 -19.88 6.38
CA SER A 147 -3.40 -19.12 6.18
C SER A 147 -2.36 -19.95 5.46
N HIS A 148 -1.54 -19.30 4.64
CA HIS A 148 -0.56 -19.98 3.82
C HIS A 148 0.84 -19.42 4.08
N ILE A 149 1.72 -20.28 4.59
CA ILE A 149 3.13 -19.98 4.84
C ILE A 149 3.95 -20.60 3.73
N PHE A 150 4.49 -19.78 2.86
CA PHE A 150 5.22 -20.18 1.66
C PHE A 150 6.66 -20.65 1.96
N PRO A 151 7.34 -21.27 0.97
CA PRO A 151 8.67 -21.84 1.18
C PRO A 151 9.70 -20.85 1.73
N GLY A 152 10.46 -21.27 2.74
CA GLY A 152 11.50 -20.46 3.36
C GLY A 152 11.02 -19.31 4.23
N ALA A 153 9.72 -19.13 4.39
CA ALA A 153 9.19 -18.13 5.33
C ALA A 153 9.44 -18.60 6.79
N TYR A 154 9.72 -17.63 7.66
CA TYR A 154 10.02 -17.84 9.07
C TYR A 154 8.96 -17.17 9.96
N VAL A 155 8.38 -17.94 10.87
CA VAL A 155 7.47 -17.46 11.92
C VAL A 155 8.10 -17.77 13.27
N GLY A 156 8.54 -16.72 13.94
CA GLY A 156 9.33 -16.78 15.17
C GLY A 156 8.52 -17.19 16.41
N GLU A 157 9.24 -17.44 17.48
CA GLU A 157 8.70 -17.90 18.76
C GLU A 157 7.58 -16.97 19.27
N ASN A 158 6.45 -17.56 19.71
CA ASN A 158 5.28 -16.84 20.21
C ASN A 158 4.68 -15.79 19.24
N ALA A 159 5.04 -15.82 17.96
CA ALA A 159 4.38 -14.98 16.97
C ALA A 159 3.01 -15.53 16.60
N SER A 160 2.10 -14.66 16.17
CA SER A 160 0.76 -15.06 15.72
C SER A 160 0.46 -14.56 14.31
N VAL A 161 -0.12 -15.44 13.50
CA VAL A 161 -0.64 -15.15 12.16
C VAL A 161 -2.12 -15.48 12.15
N GLY A 162 -2.96 -14.50 11.86
CA GLY A 162 -4.42 -14.64 11.80
C GLY A 162 -4.91 -15.44 10.61
N ASP A 163 -6.23 -15.52 10.43
CA ASP A 163 -6.89 -16.30 9.39
C ASP A 163 -6.73 -15.70 7.99
N ASP A 164 -6.80 -16.55 6.96
CA ASP A 164 -6.74 -16.15 5.54
C ASP A 164 -5.49 -15.30 5.18
N THR A 165 -4.43 -15.36 5.99
CA THR A 165 -3.21 -14.57 5.82
C THR A 165 -2.20 -15.32 4.96
N ILE A 166 -1.52 -14.58 4.09
CA ILE A 166 -0.50 -15.10 3.17
C ILE A 166 0.86 -14.54 3.56
N VAL A 167 1.79 -15.44 3.88
CA VAL A 167 3.20 -15.10 4.14
C VAL A 167 4.05 -15.69 3.01
N TYR A 168 4.44 -14.86 2.07
CA TYR A 168 5.19 -15.29 0.89
C TYR A 168 6.62 -15.74 1.22
N ALA A 169 7.24 -16.39 0.23
CA ALA A 169 8.55 -17.03 0.37
C ALA A 169 9.62 -16.08 0.94
N ASN A 170 10.42 -16.61 1.87
CA ASN A 170 11.51 -15.89 2.53
C ASN A 170 11.11 -14.62 3.31
N ALA A 171 9.84 -14.41 3.60
CA ALA A 171 9.44 -13.38 4.57
C ALA A 171 9.76 -13.85 5.99
N SER A 172 10.14 -12.92 6.87
CA SER A 172 10.52 -13.22 8.25
C SER A 172 9.66 -12.45 9.23
N ILE A 173 8.96 -13.18 10.10
CA ILE A 173 8.19 -12.64 11.22
C ILE A 173 8.92 -13.01 12.50
N TYR A 174 9.48 -12.04 13.19
CA TYR A 174 10.25 -12.26 14.42
C TYR A 174 9.34 -12.61 15.60
N HIS A 175 9.98 -13.07 16.66
CA HIS A 175 9.31 -13.50 17.89
C HIS A 175 8.36 -12.44 18.46
N GLY A 176 7.23 -12.91 18.99
CA GLY A 176 6.23 -12.09 19.66
C GLY A 176 5.41 -11.16 18.77
N CYS A 177 5.70 -11.08 17.46
CA CYS A 177 4.95 -10.24 16.52
C CYS A 177 3.53 -10.78 16.30
N LYS A 178 2.58 -9.87 16.08
CA LYS A 178 1.16 -10.19 15.89
C LYS A 178 0.70 -9.73 14.51
N ILE A 179 0.33 -10.68 13.68
CA ILE A 179 -0.21 -10.46 12.34
C ILE A 179 -1.69 -10.78 12.34
N GLY A 180 -2.52 -9.84 11.91
CA GLY A 180 -3.96 -9.99 11.80
C GLY A 180 -4.41 -10.96 10.72
N SER A 181 -5.69 -10.96 10.43
CA SER A 181 -6.33 -11.80 9.41
C SER A 181 -6.36 -11.11 8.05
N ARG A 182 -6.36 -11.90 6.97
CA ARG A 182 -6.39 -11.40 5.57
C ARG A 182 -5.23 -10.47 5.23
N VAL A 183 -4.11 -10.62 5.93
CA VAL A 183 -2.87 -9.88 5.68
C VAL A 183 -2.09 -10.56 4.57
N ILE A 184 -1.42 -9.77 3.74
CA ILE A 184 -0.49 -10.26 2.73
C ILE A 184 0.89 -9.73 3.08
N ILE A 185 1.86 -10.63 3.29
CA ILE A 185 3.27 -10.29 3.53
C ILE A 185 4.07 -10.82 2.35
N HIS A 186 4.59 -9.91 1.52
CA HIS A 186 5.34 -10.29 0.33
C HIS A 186 6.76 -10.75 0.63
N SER A 187 7.38 -11.41 -0.36
CA SER A 187 8.69 -12.05 -0.27
C SER A 187 9.78 -11.09 0.24
N GLY A 188 10.60 -11.60 1.15
CA GLY A 188 11.73 -10.85 1.71
C GLY A 188 11.35 -9.75 2.70
N ALA A 189 10.07 -9.55 3.01
CA ALA A 189 9.67 -8.62 4.06
C ALA A 189 10.15 -9.11 5.43
N VAL A 190 10.59 -8.17 6.28
CA VAL A 190 11.10 -8.46 7.62
C VAL A 190 10.26 -7.71 8.66
N ILE A 191 9.57 -8.46 9.50
CA ILE A 191 8.67 -7.91 10.51
C ILE A 191 9.23 -8.18 11.90
N GLY A 192 9.58 -7.13 12.63
CA GLY A 192 10.01 -7.22 14.02
C GLY A 192 11.52 -7.34 14.24
N ALA A 193 12.35 -6.96 13.27
CA ALA A 193 13.78 -6.77 13.52
C ALA A 193 14.00 -5.63 14.54
N ASP A 194 15.13 -5.64 15.24
CA ASP A 194 15.47 -4.59 16.19
C ASP A 194 15.53 -3.22 15.52
N GLY A 195 14.87 -2.25 16.12
CA GLY A 195 15.00 -0.83 15.75
C GLY A 195 16.39 -0.27 16.03
N PHE A 196 16.69 0.87 15.42
CA PHE A 196 17.95 1.59 15.61
C PHE A 196 17.95 2.34 16.94
N GLY A 197 18.33 1.64 18.01
CA GLY A 197 18.39 2.18 19.38
C GLY A 197 19.79 2.05 19.95
N PHE A 198 20.50 3.18 20.11
CA PHE A 198 21.84 3.25 20.72
C PHE A 198 22.00 4.50 21.57
N ALA A 199 22.61 4.36 22.75
CA ALA A 199 22.96 5.45 23.64
C ALA A 199 24.44 5.81 23.48
N PRO A 200 24.82 7.08 23.30
CA PRO A 200 26.22 7.47 23.28
C PRO A 200 26.77 7.48 24.71
N PHE A 201 27.90 6.80 24.92
CA PHE A 201 28.57 6.80 26.19
C PHE A 201 30.12 6.73 26.01
N MET A 202 30.84 7.71 26.47
CA MET A 202 32.32 7.82 26.39
C MET A 202 32.90 7.52 24.98
N GLY A 203 32.22 7.96 23.91
CA GLY A 203 32.65 7.76 22.53
C GLY A 203 32.21 6.43 21.90
N GLU A 204 31.50 5.61 22.63
CA GLU A 204 30.95 4.33 22.17
C GLU A 204 29.41 4.39 22.01
N TRP A 205 28.85 3.45 21.24
CA TRP A 205 27.41 3.28 21.04
C TRP A 205 26.94 2.05 21.82
N VAL A 206 26.27 2.27 22.93
CA VAL A 206 25.68 1.19 23.75
C VAL A 206 24.33 0.84 23.17
N LYS A 207 24.15 -0.44 22.77
CA LYS A 207 22.87 -0.92 22.21
C LYS A 207 21.76 -0.84 23.26
N ILE A 208 20.62 -0.27 22.87
CA ILE A 208 19.37 -0.34 23.62
C ILE A 208 18.60 -1.57 23.12
N PRO A 209 18.40 -2.62 23.95
CA PRO A 209 17.59 -3.78 23.56
C PRO A 209 16.18 -3.35 23.17
N GLN A 210 15.66 -3.93 22.11
CA GLN A 210 14.32 -3.65 21.61
C GLN A 210 13.39 -4.78 22.09
N VAL A 211 12.57 -4.51 23.08
CA VAL A 211 11.75 -5.53 23.78
C VAL A 211 10.26 -5.46 23.45
N GLY A 212 9.82 -4.45 22.72
CA GLY A 212 8.50 -4.39 22.12
C GLY A 212 8.37 -5.36 20.95
N ALA A 213 7.25 -5.31 20.26
CA ALA A 213 6.95 -6.15 19.11
C ALA A 213 6.46 -5.32 17.92
N VAL A 214 5.95 -6.01 16.89
CA VAL A 214 5.18 -5.41 15.80
C VAL A 214 3.77 -5.97 15.82
N ARG A 215 2.79 -5.11 15.64
CA ARG A 215 1.39 -5.47 15.41
C ARG A 215 0.95 -4.97 14.04
N ILE A 216 0.62 -5.90 13.16
CA ILE A 216 0.00 -5.63 11.85
C ILE A 216 -1.46 -6.03 11.95
N GLU A 217 -2.36 -5.09 11.73
CA GLU A 217 -3.79 -5.32 11.84
C GLU A 217 -4.38 -5.95 10.56
N ASP A 218 -5.66 -6.33 10.63
CA ASP A 218 -6.38 -7.04 9.57
C ASP A 218 -6.32 -6.30 8.21
N ASP A 219 -6.42 -7.04 7.13
CA ASP A 219 -6.51 -6.52 5.77
C ASP A 219 -5.31 -5.66 5.31
N ALA A 220 -4.20 -5.65 6.06
CA ALA A 220 -2.98 -4.94 5.66
C ALA A 220 -2.24 -5.68 4.54
N GLU A 221 -1.41 -4.95 3.80
CA GLU A 221 -0.50 -5.55 2.80
C GLU A 221 0.89 -4.95 2.95
N ILE A 222 1.90 -5.81 3.05
CA ILE A 222 3.30 -5.45 3.26
C ILE A 222 4.10 -5.89 2.04
N GLY A 223 4.61 -4.94 1.29
CA GLY A 223 5.34 -5.16 0.04
C GLY A 223 6.68 -5.88 0.20
N ALA A 224 7.22 -6.32 -0.92
CA ALA A 224 8.47 -7.08 -0.94
C ALA A 224 9.66 -6.27 -0.38
N ASN A 225 10.50 -6.94 0.43
CA ASN A 225 11.67 -6.34 1.09
C ASN A 225 11.34 -5.10 1.95
N THR A 226 10.11 -4.93 2.37
CA THR A 226 9.71 -3.91 3.35
C THR A 226 10.11 -4.38 4.75
N THR A 227 10.67 -3.46 5.54
CA THR A 227 11.09 -3.73 6.92
C THR A 227 10.25 -2.92 7.90
N VAL A 228 9.75 -3.59 8.93
CA VAL A 228 9.00 -2.98 10.03
C VAL A 228 9.72 -3.34 11.33
N ASP A 229 10.43 -2.37 11.89
CA ASP A 229 11.20 -2.59 13.11
C ASP A 229 10.28 -2.71 14.31
N ARG A 230 10.66 -3.56 15.29
CA ARG A 230 9.96 -3.64 16.58
C ARG A 230 10.15 -2.38 17.40
N GLY A 231 9.24 -2.11 18.27
CA GLY A 231 9.38 -1.00 19.18
C GLY A 231 10.41 -1.25 20.28
N ALA A 232 10.91 -0.18 20.85
CA ALA A 232 11.89 -0.25 21.94
C ALA A 232 11.28 -0.85 23.22
N LEU A 233 10.13 -0.34 23.65
CA LEU A 233 9.37 -0.80 24.82
C LEU A 233 7.92 -1.15 24.44
N GLU A 234 7.29 -0.30 23.62
CA GLU A 234 5.93 -0.47 23.10
C GLU A 234 5.98 -0.98 21.66
N ASP A 235 4.87 -1.46 21.12
CA ASP A 235 4.81 -2.03 19.77
C ASP A 235 4.92 -0.97 18.67
N THR A 236 5.50 -1.33 17.54
CA THR A 236 5.28 -0.68 16.24
C THR A 236 3.96 -1.19 15.67
N VAL A 237 3.12 -0.30 15.13
CA VAL A 237 1.76 -0.64 14.71
C VAL A 237 1.49 -0.25 13.26
N VAL A 238 0.97 -1.20 12.49
CA VAL A 238 0.42 -0.97 11.14
C VAL A 238 -1.08 -1.21 11.21
N GLY A 239 -1.86 -0.15 11.04
CA GLY A 239 -3.33 -0.16 11.15
C GLY A 239 -4.02 -0.95 10.05
N ARG A 240 -5.27 -1.30 10.32
CA ARG A 240 -6.10 -2.12 9.44
C ARG A 240 -6.19 -1.54 8.03
N GLY A 241 -6.14 -2.41 7.01
CA GLY A 241 -6.32 -2.02 5.61
C GLY A 241 -5.19 -1.19 5.01
N THR A 242 -4.12 -0.92 5.75
CA THR A 242 -2.95 -0.18 5.28
C THR A 242 -2.20 -0.96 4.21
N LYS A 243 -1.72 -0.24 3.18
CA LYS A 243 -0.96 -0.82 2.07
C LYS A 243 0.42 -0.19 2.02
N LEU A 244 1.43 -0.97 2.31
CA LEU A 244 2.83 -0.62 2.19
C LEU A 244 3.40 -1.29 0.93
N ASP A 245 3.90 -0.49 0.01
CA ASP A 245 4.56 -0.97 -1.19
C ASP A 245 5.96 -1.54 -0.86
N ASN A 246 6.76 -1.83 -1.86
CA ASN A 246 8.04 -2.49 -1.72
C ASN A 246 9.13 -1.57 -1.14
N GLN A 247 10.10 -2.18 -0.41
CA GLN A 247 11.28 -1.50 0.10
C GLN A 247 10.96 -0.29 1.02
N ILE A 248 9.90 -0.38 1.78
CA ILE A 248 9.57 0.62 2.80
C ILE A 248 10.32 0.30 4.09
N GLN A 249 10.80 1.34 4.79
CA GLN A 249 11.35 1.22 6.13
C GLN A 249 10.44 1.91 7.14
N LEU A 250 9.87 1.16 8.07
CA LEU A 250 9.23 1.70 9.28
C LEU A 250 10.15 1.48 10.48
N GLY A 251 10.62 2.57 11.09
CA GLY A 251 11.46 2.52 12.28
C GLY A 251 10.66 2.12 13.53
N HIS A 252 11.39 1.89 14.63
CA HIS A 252 10.82 1.47 15.91
C HIS A 252 9.73 2.42 16.43
N ASN A 253 8.69 1.89 17.03
CA ASN A 253 7.58 2.65 17.62
C ASN A 253 6.80 3.54 16.60
N VAL A 254 6.92 3.27 15.30
CA VAL A 254 6.09 3.93 14.30
C VAL A 254 4.66 3.42 14.40
N HIS A 255 3.71 4.33 14.32
CA HIS A 255 2.29 4.03 14.22
C HIS A 255 1.76 4.53 12.89
N VAL A 256 1.22 3.63 12.07
CA VAL A 256 0.51 3.96 10.83
C VAL A 256 -0.98 3.69 11.04
N GLY A 257 -1.80 4.71 10.82
CA GLY A 257 -3.26 4.62 10.94
C GLY A 257 -3.89 3.76 9.85
N GLU A 258 -5.18 3.48 10.01
CA GLU A 258 -5.95 2.59 9.14
C GLU A 258 -6.04 3.14 7.69
N HIS A 259 -6.11 2.23 6.71
CA HIS A 259 -6.33 2.54 5.29
C HIS A 259 -5.35 3.56 4.69
N THR A 260 -4.17 3.70 5.28
CA THR A 260 -3.08 4.53 4.74
C THR A 260 -2.32 3.75 3.67
N VAL A 261 -1.92 4.45 2.60
CA VAL A 261 -1.13 3.86 1.53
C VAL A 261 0.22 4.57 1.41
N MET A 262 1.29 3.79 1.28
CA MET A 262 2.64 4.30 1.07
C MET A 262 3.25 3.63 -0.16
N ALA A 263 3.73 4.43 -1.09
CA ALA A 263 4.44 3.95 -2.26
C ALA A 263 5.90 3.60 -1.94
N ALA A 264 6.53 2.85 -2.83
CA ALA A 264 7.82 2.22 -2.63
C ALA A 264 8.95 3.17 -2.18
N CYS A 265 9.92 2.60 -1.47
CA CYS A 265 11.12 3.28 -0.99
C CYS A 265 10.86 4.43 0.00
N THR A 266 9.69 4.46 0.64
CA THR A 266 9.39 5.43 1.70
C THR A 266 10.08 5.04 3.00
N GLY A 267 10.75 6.01 3.66
CA GLY A 267 11.36 5.82 4.97
C GLY A 267 10.64 6.62 6.04
N VAL A 268 10.30 5.97 7.15
CA VAL A 268 9.66 6.60 8.33
C VAL A 268 10.52 6.34 9.54
N ALA A 269 11.09 7.41 10.10
CA ALA A 269 11.94 7.31 11.28
C ALA A 269 11.12 7.04 12.55
N GLY A 270 11.80 6.50 13.58
CA GLY A 270 11.18 6.01 14.79
C GLY A 270 10.28 6.98 15.52
N SER A 271 9.31 6.45 16.25
CA SER A 271 8.34 7.19 17.09
C SER A 271 7.45 8.18 16.31
N THR A 272 7.32 8.01 15.01
CA THR A 272 6.44 8.81 14.16
C THR A 272 5.02 8.21 14.13
N HIS A 273 4.01 9.09 14.20
CA HIS A 273 2.62 8.72 14.07
C HIS A 273 2.07 9.27 12.74
N ILE A 274 1.59 8.39 11.90
CA ILE A 274 0.91 8.73 10.63
C ILE A 274 -0.55 8.38 10.78
N GLY A 275 -1.42 9.34 10.49
CA GLY A 275 -2.87 9.19 10.60
C GLY A 275 -3.46 8.17 9.63
N SER A 276 -4.77 8.01 9.71
CA SER A 276 -5.56 7.13 8.83
C SER A 276 -5.82 7.79 7.47
N HIS A 277 -6.06 6.98 6.43
CA HIS A 277 -6.41 7.45 5.08
C HIS A 277 -5.38 8.39 4.45
N CYS A 278 -4.12 8.33 4.85
CA CYS A 278 -3.04 9.09 4.25
C CYS A 278 -2.55 8.46 2.95
N MET A 279 -2.03 9.29 2.05
CA MET A 279 -1.37 8.83 0.82
C MET A 279 0.06 9.37 0.79
N VAL A 280 1.06 8.48 0.82
CA VAL A 280 2.48 8.85 0.83
C VAL A 280 3.12 8.42 -0.48
N GLY A 281 3.62 9.40 -1.23
CA GLY A 281 4.34 9.17 -2.48
C GLY A 281 5.71 8.51 -2.26
N GLY A 282 6.15 7.73 -3.25
CA GLY A 282 7.38 6.95 -3.16
C GLY A 282 8.64 7.79 -2.94
N ALA A 283 9.67 7.15 -2.40
CA ALA A 283 10.96 7.74 -2.06
C ALA A 283 10.87 8.94 -1.09
N SER A 284 9.79 9.04 -0.31
CA SER A 284 9.62 10.07 0.71
C SER A 284 10.33 9.67 2.01
N CYS A 285 10.84 10.66 2.74
CA CYS A 285 11.47 10.45 4.05
C CYS A 285 10.77 11.29 5.11
N ILE A 286 10.34 10.63 6.19
CA ILE A 286 9.62 11.28 7.30
C ILE A 286 10.47 11.16 8.55
N ASN A 287 10.83 12.32 9.12
CA ASN A 287 11.67 12.39 10.33
C ASN A 287 10.95 11.80 11.56
N GLY A 288 11.72 11.44 12.57
CA GLY A 288 11.21 10.85 13.82
C GLY A 288 10.39 11.83 14.68
N HIS A 289 9.57 11.24 15.57
CA HIS A 289 8.78 11.98 16.57
C HIS A 289 7.80 13.01 15.98
N ILE A 290 7.29 12.77 14.78
CA ILE A 290 6.32 13.62 14.08
C ILE A 290 4.92 13.01 14.18
N ARG A 291 3.90 13.88 14.29
CA ARG A 291 2.50 13.50 14.10
C ARG A 291 1.97 14.06 12.79
N ILE A 292 1.52 13.17 11.92
CA ILE A 292 0.87 13.49 10.63
C ILE A 292 -0.62 13.21 10.80
N PRO A 293 -1.52 14.20 10.56
CA PRO A 293 -2.96 14.02 10.70
C PRO A 293 -3.55 13.03 9.68
N ASP A 294 -4.82 12.66 9.87
CA ASP A 294 -5.57 11.82 8.96
C ASP A 294 -5.80 12.50 7.60
N GLY A 295 -5.92 11.69 6.54
CA GLY A 295 -6.32 12.13 5.19
C GLY A 295 -5.30 12.97 4.44
N VAL A 296 -4.07 13.02 4.89
CA VAL A 296 -3.01 13.85 4.33
C VAL A 296 -2.39 13.22 3.08
N GLN A 297 -2.00 14.08 2.14
CA GLN A 297 -1.26 13.68 0.94
C GLN A 297 0.19 14.16 1.01
N ILE A 298 1.14 13.24 0.81
CA ILE A 298 2.56 13.55 0.71
C ILE A 298 3.01 13.19 -0.71
N GLY A 299 3.53 14.18 -1.43
CA GLY A 299 4.04 13.98 -2.79
C GLY A 299 5.30 13.10 -2.80
N PRO A 300 5.67 12.51 -3.96
CA PRO A 300 6.84 11.66 -4.06
C PRO A 300 8.14 12.43 -3.75
N SER A 301 9.16 11.71 -3.28
CA SER A 301 10.50 12.25 -2.94
C SER A 301 10.46 13.44 -1.98
N THR A 302 9.48 13.47 -1.09
CA THR A 302 9.28 14.58 -0.14
C THR A 302 9.96 14.28 1.18
N ASN A 303 10.81 15.22 1.65
CA ASN A 303 11.49 15.12 2.94
C ASN A 303 10.75 15.93 4.01
N ILE A 304 10.07 15.26 4.94
CA ILE A 304 9.33 15.89 6.02
C ILE A 304 10.18 15.93 7.29
N ARG A 305 10.70 17.11 7.63
CA ARG A 305 11.45 17.34 8.87
C ARG A 305 10.53 17.66 10.04
N ARG A 306 9.40 18.30 9.80
CA ARG A 306 8.31 18.64 10.74
C ARG A 306 7.01 18.80 9.95
N TRP A 307 5.89 18.48 10.58
CA TRP A 307 4.58 18.73 9.97
C TRP A 307 4.25 20.23 10.08
N GLN A 308 3.63 20.77 9.04
CA GLN A 308 3.09 22.13 9.05
C GLN A 308 1.62 22.06 9.47
N GLU A 309 1.29 22.69 10.58
CA GLU A 309 -0.08 22.68 11.12
C GLU A 309 -1.08 23.21 10.09
N GLY A 310 -2.22 22.52 9.95
CA GLY A 310 -3.26 22.84 8.97
C GLY A 310 -2.97 22.42 7.53
N ALA A 311 -1.78 21.90 7.20
CA ALA A 311 -1.49 21.39 5.86
C ALA A 311 -2.32 20.12 5.57
N LYS A 312 -2.94 20.06 4.41
CA LYS A 312 -3.63 18.86 3.88
C LYS A 312 -2.75 18.07 2.91
N ALA A 313 -1.76 18.71 2.35
CA ALA A 313 -0.78 18.10 1.46
C ALA A 313 0.58 18.77 1.62
N MET A 314 1.66 17.99 1.41
CA MET A 314 3.03 18.50 1.37
C MET A 314 3.76 17.93 0.15
N MET A 315 4.58 18.77 -0.46
CA MET A 315 5.46 18.37 -1.56
C MET A 315 6.78 19.12 -1.44
N GLY A 316 7.89 18.40 -1.53
CA GLY A 316 9.21 19.00 -1.32
C GLY A 316 10.24 18.47 -2.33
N VAL A 317 9.95 18.62 -3.63
CA VAL A 317 10.79 18.12 -4.73
C VAL A 317 11.11 19.24 -5.71
N PHE A 318 12.36 19.34 -6.15
CA PHE A 318 12.72 20.07 -7.37
C PHE A 318 12.32 19.22 -8.58
N PRO A 319 11.58 19.76 -9.56
CA PRO A 319 11.29 19.05 -10.81
C PRO A 319 12.59 18.65 -11.51
N ALA A 320 12.57 17.53 -12.21
CA ALA A 320 13.67 17.13 -13.05
C ALA A 320 13.92 18.21 -14.12
N GLN A 321 15.20 18.52 -14.37
CA GLN A 321 15.65 19.50 -15.32
C GLN A 321 16.70 18.84 -16.26
N GLU A 322 16.91 19.43 -17.43
CA GLU A 322 18.04 19.10 -18.26
C GLU A 322 19.34 19.32 -17.46
N ARG A 323 20.39 18.50 -17.68
CA ARG A 323 21.58 18.44 -16.84
C ARG A 323 22.23 19.81 -16.60
N VAL A 324 22.46 20.58 -17.66
CA VAL A 324 23.13 21.90 -17.56
C VAL A 324 22.27 22.90 -16.79
N ALA A 325 20.94 22.84 -16.97
CA ALA A 325 19.99 23.67 -16.22
C ALA A 325 19.97 23.27 -14.73
N ALA A 326 20.00 21.97 -14.42
CA ALA A 326 20.07 21.47 -13.05
C ALA A 326 21.35 21.93 -12.33
N GLU A 327 22.51 21.80 -12.98
CA GLU A 327 23.79 22.26 -12.43
C GLU A 327 23.77 23.77 -12.12
N ARG A 328 23.21 24.59 -13.01
CA ARG A 328 23.02 26.03 -12.78
C ARG A 328 22.09 26.32 -11.60
N THR A 329 20.98 25.59 -11.51
CA THR A 329 20.02 25.72 -10.40
C THR A 329 20.67 25.41 -9.06
N ILE A 330 21.49 24.34 -8.97
CA ILE A 330 22.23 23.96 -7.76
C ILE A 330 23.18 25.10 -7.33
N VAL A 331 23.93 25.69 -8.26
CA VAL A 331 24.85 26.80 -7.98
C VAL A 331 24.07 28.03 -7.45
N LEU A 332 22.90 28.34 -8.02
CA LEU A 332 22.06 29.44 -7.54
C LEU A 332 21.54 29.15 -6.12
N VAL A 333 21.05 27.94 -5.85
CA VAL A 333 20.58 27.53 -4.51
C VAL A 333 21.70 27.67 -3.47
N GLN A 334 22.93 27.25 -3.78
CA GLN A 334 24.09 27.40 -2.89
C GLN A 334 24.42 28.86 -2.60
N ARG A 335 24.10 29.78 -3.49
CA ARG A 335 24.36 31.22 -3.36
C ARG A 335 23.23 32.02 -2.72
N LEU A 336 22.07 31.39 -2.41
CA LEU A 336 20.89 32.09 -1.89
C LEU A 336 21.18 32.97 -0.67
N SER A 337 21.97 32.50 0.30
CA SER A 337 22.31 33.29 1.48
C SER A 337 23.09 34.58 1.10
N ARG A 338 24.07 34.47 0.22
CA ARG A 338 24.83 35.61 -0.27
C ARG A 338 23.95 36.58 -1.08
N MET A 339 23.13 36.08 -1.97
CA MET A 339 22.16 36.89 -2.74
C MET A 339 21.20 37.65 -1.83
N ARG A 340 20.77 37.03 -0.72
CA ARG A 340 19.90 37.70 0.29
C ARG A 340 20.63 38.86 0.97
N GLU A 341 21.91 38.70 1.33
CA GLU A 341 22.72 39.76 1.93
C GLU A 341 22.95 40.91 0.95
N GLU A 342 23.29 40.59 -0.30
CA GLU A 342 23.48 41.59 -1.37
C GLU A 342 22.16 42.38 -1.62
N LEU A 343 21.01 41.68 -1.66
CA LEU A 343 19.71 42.30 -1.83
C LEU A 343 19.35 43.24 -0.65
N LYS A 344 19.66 42.80 0.58
CA LYS A 344 19.42 43.62 1.79
C LYS A 344 20.26 44.91 1.74
N ALA A 345 21.55 44.81 1.42
CA ALA A 345 22.44 45.94 1.29
C ALA A 345 22.00 46.90 0.17
N LEU A 346 21.52 46.38 -0.96
CA LEU A 346 20.98 47.15 -2.05
C LEU A 346 19.70 47.91 -1.63
N THR A 347 18.81 47.25 -0.88
CA THR A 347 17.56 47.85 -0.37
C THR A 347 17.86 48.98 0.60
N GLU A 348 18.86 48.88 1.45
CA GLU A 348 19.30 49.92 2.38
C GLU A 348 19.84 51.13 1.60
N LYS A 349 20.72 50.91 0.60
CA LYS A 349 21.20 52.00 -0.26
C LYS A 349 20.11 52.73 -1.04
N VAL A 350 19.12 52.01 -1.53
CA VAL A 350 17.97 52.63 -2.22
C VAL A 350 17.14 53.52 -1.28
N ARG A 351 16.95 53.08 -0.02
CA ARG A 351 16.28 53.89 1.01
C ARG A 351 17.07 55.17 1.31
N GLU A 352 18.37 55.06 1.56
CA GLU A 352 19.23 56.22 1.81
C GLU A 352 19.17 57.25 0.65
N LEU A 353 19.11 56.79 -0.61
CA LEU A 353 18.98 57.64 -1.77
C LEU A 353 17.58 58.28 -1.87
N SER A 354 16.52 57.55 -1.47
CA SER A 354 15.13 58.07 -1.46
C SER A 354 14.91 59.14 -0.37
N ASP A 355 15.55 58.97 0.78
CA ASP A 355 15.41 59.92 1.91
C ASP A 355 16.27 61.16 1.74
N SER A 356 17.15 61.18 0.73
CA SER A 356 18.04 62.32 0.41
C SER A 356 17.50 63.20 -0.71
N HIS A 357 16.31 62.92 -1.22
CA HIS A 357 15.55 63.76 -2.20
C HIS A 357 14.21 64.16 -1.60
#